data_d7e5e7c8dec94a6de6e5c339f725da40
#
_entry.id   d7e5e7c8dec94a6de6e5c339f725da40
#
_cell.length_a   1.000
_cell.length_b   1.000
_cell.length_c   1.000
_cell.angle_alpha   90.00
_cell.angle_beta   90.00
_cell.angle_gamma   90.00
#
_symmetry.space_group_name_H-M   'P 1'
#
loop_
_entity.id
_entity.type
_entity.pdbx_description
1 polymer ?
#
loop_
_entity_poly.entity_id
_entity_poly.type
_entity_poly.pdbx_seq_one_letter_code
_entity_poly.pdbx_strand_id
1 'polypeptide(L)'
;NIKILLSDVMGQKEHDMDIKARNKLLEKMTDEVAEHVLRHNYQQAQAISLAEMQARENLQIQDSFIQDMEKEQGLSRKIEGLPDKETIEQRLRTGKGLTRPELCVLLSYAKISLTKDLLKSDIPDNPEMDYWIMDYFPEILGQKYEKEILRHRLKREIIATMMANS
;
A
#
# COMPACT_ATOMS: atom_id res chain seq x y z
N ASN A 1 -3.19 11.87 -5.48
CA ASN A 1 -3.50 12.61 -4.25
C ASN A 1 -2.87 14.00 -4.22
N ILE A 2 -1.59 14.19 -4.64
CA ILE A 2 -0.93 15.52 -4.72
C ILE A 2 -1.76 16.51 -5.54
N LYS A 3 -2.32 16.11 -6.69
CA LYS A 3 -3.17 16.98 -7.51
C LYS A 3 -4.47 17.37 -6.78
N ILE A 4 -5.03 16.49 -5.99
CA ILE A 4 -6.23 16.77 -5.18
C ILE A 4 -5.90 17.83 -4.14
N LEU A 5 -4.82 17.62 -3.37
CA LEU A 5 -4.32 18.60 -2.39
C LEU A 5 -4.13 19.97 -3.01
N LEU A 6 -3.39 20.05 -4.12
CA LEU A 6 -3.09 21.32 -4.78
C LEU A 6 -4.34 22.00 -5.36
N SER A 7 -5.34 21.22 -5.83
CA SER A 7 -6.61 21.78 -6.26
C SER A 7 -7.41 22.37 -5.10
N ASP A 8 -7.39 21.70 -3.94
CA ASP A 8 -8.06 22.19 -2.75
C ASP A 8 -7.37 23.45 -2.20
N VAL A 9 -6.02 23.49 -2.24
CA VAL A 9 -5.22 24.71 -1.89
C VAL A 9 -5.52 25.86 -2.84
N MET A 10 -5.57 25.65 -4.15
CA MET A 10 -5.87 26.71 -5.15
C MET A 10 -7.29 27.27 -4.99
N GLY A 11 -8.24 26.50 -4.45
CA GLY A 11 -9.60 26.94 -4.17
C GLY A 11 -9.73 27.83 -2.92
N GLN A 12 -8.68 27.95 -2.11
CA GLN A 12 -8.70 28.72 -0.86
C GLN A 12 -8.15 30.15 -1.09
N LYS A 13 -8.89 31.16 -0.60
CA LYS A 13 -8.48 32.58 -0.72
C LYS A 13 -7.18 32.91 0.03
N GLU A 14 -6.79 32.06 0.96
CA GLU A 14 -5.59 32.25 1.80
C GLU A 14 -4.29 31.89 1.06
N HIS A 15 -4.38 31.13 -0.02
CA HIS A 15 -3.24 30.68 -0.81
C HIS A 15 -3.27 31.32 -2.20
N ASP A 16 -2.34 32.24 -2.44
CA ASP A 16 -2.12 32.86 -3.76
C ASP A 16 -1.32 31.88 -4.67
N MET A 17 -1.98 30.80 -5.07
CA MET A 17 -1.40 29.78 -5.94
C MET A 17 -2.05 29.84 -7.32
N ASP A 18 -1.35 30.39 -8.30
CA ASP A 18 -1.73 30.29 -9.71
C ASP A 18 -1.21 29.00 -10.37
N ILE A 19 -1.61 28.77 -11.60
CA ILE A 19 -1.19 27.60 -12.39
C ILE A 19 0.33 27.54 -12.58
N LYS A 20 1.01 28.67 -12.71
CA LYS A 20 2.48 28.74 -12.89
C LYS A 20 3.19 28.35 -11.62
N ALA A 21 2.75 28.89 -10.46
CA ALA A 21 3.28 28.52 -9.14
C ALA A 21 3.10 27.04 -8.85
N ARG A 22 1.91 26.49 -9.17
CA ARG A 22 1.65 25.05 -9.05
C ARG A 22 2.60 24.21 -9.91
N ASN A 23 2.77 24.56 -11.18
CA ASN A 23 3.64 23.80 -12.09
C ASN A 23 5.12 23.85 -11.63
N LYS A 24 5.60 24.99 -11.16
CA LYS A 24 6.95 25.12 -10.59
C LYS A 24 7.12 24.27 -9.30
N LEU A 25 6.07 24.17 -8.50
CA LEU A 25 6.08 23.32 -7.30
C LEU A 25 6.14 21.84 -7.68
N LEU A 26 5.34 21.41 -8.66
CA LEU A 26 5.36 20.03 -9.20
C LEU A 26 6.74 19.67 -9.75
N GLU A 27 7.38 20.58 -10.47
CA GLU A 27 8.76 20.38 -10.99
C GLU A 27 9.75 20.14 -9.85
N LYS A 28 9.70 21.00 -8.81
CA LYS A 28 10.62 20.91 -7.66
C LYS A 28 10.54 19.63 -6.86
N MET A 29 9.37 18.97 -6.81
CA MET A 29 9.20 17.74 -6.05
C MET A 29 9.31 16.47 -6.90
N THR A 30 9.67 16.58 -8.18
CA THR A 30 9.77 15.42 -9.08
C THR A 30 10.78 14.40 -8.58
N ASP A 31 11.95 14.85 -8.15
CA ASP A 31 13.02 13.97 -7.66
C ASP A 31 12.63 13.29 -6.36
N GLU A 32 12.05 14.02 -5.43
CA GLU A 32 11.58 13.47 -4.15
C GLU A 32 10.46 12.42 -4.36
N VAL A 33 9.52 12.69 -5.27
CA VAL A 33 8.49 11.69 -5.66
C VAL A 33 9.13 10.45 -6.28
N ALA A 34 10.14 10.62 -7.12
CA ALA A 34 10.88 9.49 -7.72
C ALA A 34 11.58 8.65 -6.65
N GLU A 35 12.22 9.28 -5.66
CA GLU A 35 12.85 8.59 -4.53
C GLU A 35 11.83 7.80 -3.70
N HIS A 36 10.66 8.37 -3.40
CA HIS A 36 9.58 7.67 -2.71
C HIS A 36 9.12 6.43 -3.48
N VAL A 37 8.93 6.53 -4.79
CA VAL A 37 8.55 5.40 -5.65
C VAL A 37 9.62 4.30 -5.63
N LEU A 38 10.89 4.67 -5.77
CA LEU A 38 12.01 3.71 -5.72
C LEU A 38 12.11 3.03 -4.36
N ARG A 39 11.97 3.77 -3.26
CA ARG A 39 11.95 3.23 -1.90
C ARG A 39 10.84 2.21 -1.71
N HIS A 40 9.61 2.52 -2.14
CA HIS A 40 8.48 1.60 -2.04
C HIS A 40 8.69 0.34 -2.88
N ASN A 41 9.20 0.46 -4.11
CA ASN A 41 9.53 -0.69 -4.96
C ASN A 41 10.58 -1.59 -4.30
N TYR A 42 11.61 -1.00 -3.69
CA TYR A 42 12.63 -1.74 -2.98
C TYR A 42 12.05 -2.50 -1.77
N GLN A 43 11.23 -1.84 -0.95
CA GLN A 43 10.57 -2.46 0.20
C GLN A 43 9.66 -3.63 -0.21
N GLN A 44 8.90 -3.48 -1.30
CA GLN A 44 8.06 -4.56 -1.84
C GLN A 44 8.91 -5.74 -2.33
N ALA A 45 10.00 -5.49 -3.05
CA ALA A 45 10.91 -6.53 -3.50
C ALA A 45 11.56 -7.27 -2.32
N GLN A 46 11.88 -6.54 -1.25
CA GLN A 46 12.44 -7.08 -0.01
C GLN A 46 11.42 -7.97 0.73
N ALA A 47 10.18 -7.52 0.86
CA ALA A 47 9.09 -8.28 1.48
C ALA A 47 8.83 -9.61 0.74
N ILE A 48 8.81 -9.58 -0.60
CA ILE A 48 8.65 -10.79 -1.42
C ILE A 48 9.84 -11.73 -1.24
N SER A 49 11.07 -11.21 -1.19
CA SER A 49 12.27 -12.04 -1.01
C SER A 49 12.30 -12.70 0.38
N LEU A 50 11.86 -11.99 1.42
CA LEU A 50 11.72 -12.55 2.77
C LEU A 50 10.64 -13.64 2.80
N ALA A 51 9.48 -13.39 2.19
CA ALA A 51 8.41 -14.37 2.06
C ALA A 51 8.88 -15.64 1.31
N GLU A 52 9.69 -15.48 0.26
CA GLU A 52 10.27 -16.59 -0.49
C GLU A 52 11.22 -17.45 0.35
N MET A 53 12.07 -16.84 1.17
CA MET A 53 12.95 -17.56 2.11
C MET A 53 12.16 -18.41 3.11
N GLN A 54 10.97 -17.97 3.52
CA GLN A 54 10.12 -18.62 4.50
C GLN A 54 9.00 -19.46 3.86
N ALA A 55 8.92 -19.51 2.53
CA ALA A 55 7.77 -20.08 1.81
C ALA A 55 7.51 -21.55 2.14
N ARG A 56 8.58 -22.34 2.37
CA ARG A 56 8.47 -23.74 2.74
C ARG A 56 7.85 -23.93 4.13
N GLU A 57 8.31 -23.17 5.09
CA GLU A 57 7.89 -23.28 6.50
C GLU A 57 6.47 -22.75 6.68
N ASN A 58 6.10 -21.75 5.91
CA ASN A 58 4.81 -21.07 6.01
C ASN A 58 3.73 -21.61 5.07
N LEU A 59 3.99 -22.68 4.29
CA LEU A 59 3.06 -23.14 3.25
C LEU A 59 1.65 -23.45 3.77
N GLN A 60 1.51 -24.03 4.95
CA GLN A 60 0.21 -24.32 5.55
C GLN A 60 -0.56 -23.03 5.92
N ILE A 61 0.14 -22.07 6.49
CA ILE A 61 -0.44 -20.77 6.87
C ILE A 61 -0.86 -20.01 5.59
N GLN A 62 -0.01 -20.05 4.57
CA GLN A 62 -0.28 -19.43 3.28
C GLN A 62 -1.49 -20.07 2.58
N ASP A 63 -1.63 -21.39 2.63
CA ASP A 63 -2.82 -22.08 2.08
C ASP A 63 -4.10 -21.72 2.85
N SER A 64 -4.04 -21.66 4.18
CA SER A 64 -5.17 -21.19 5.00
C SER A 64 -5.59 -19.77 4.62
N PHE A 65 -4.63 -18.89 4.45
CA PHE A 65 -4.90 -17.52 4.00
C PHE A 65 -5.54 -17.49 2.61
N ILE A 66 -5.08 -18.32 1.65
CA ILE A 66 -5.72 -18.42 0.33
C ILE A 66 -7.19 -18.86 0.48
N GLN A 67 -7.46 -19.86 1.32
CA GLN A 67 -8.83 -20.35 1.56
C GLN A 67 -9.74 -19.28 2.16
N ASP A 68 -9.21 -18.44 3.05
CA ASP A 68 -9.97 -17.33 3.61
C ASP A 68 -10.24 -16.24 2.56
N MET A 69 -9.27 -15.93 1.70
CA MET A 69 -9.47 -15.00 0.59
C MET A 69 -10.44 -15.52 -0.48
N GLU A 70 -10.47 -16.84 -0.71
CA GLU A 70 -11.49 -17.47 -1.56
C GLU A 70 -12.91 -17.22 -1.02
N LYS A 71 -13.11 -17.34 0.29
CA LYS A 71 -14.42 -17.13 0.94
C LYS A 71 -14.82 -15.66 1.04
N GLU A 72 -13.89 -14.82 1.45
CA GLU A 72 -14.19 -13.43 1.84
C GLU A 72 -14.11 -12.45 0.68
N GLN A 73 -13.23 -12.69 -0.29
CA GLN A 73 -12.94 -11.75 -1.37
C GLN A 73 -13.16 -12.35 -2.76
N GLY A 74 -13.60 -13.60 -2.86
CA GLY A 74 -13.85 -14.25 -4.14
C GLY A 74 -12.57 -14.53 -4.93
N LEU A 75 -11.41 -14.70 -4.26
CA LEU A 75 -10.18 -15.12 -4.91
C LEU A 75 -10.42 -16.45 -5.66
N SER A 76 -9.94 -16.54 -6.88
CA SER A 76 -9.97 -17.76 -7.68
C SER A 76 -8.56 -18.26 -7.95
N ARG A 77 -8.16 -19.38 -7.36
CA ARG A 77 -6.82 -19.97 -7.56
C ARG A 77 -6.48 -20.12 -9.03
N LYS A 78 -7.45 -20.55 -9.84
CA LYS A 78 -7.25 -20.77 -11.27
C LYS A 78 -6.95 -19.47 -12.03
N ILE A 79 -7.66 -18.38 -11.70
CA ILE A 79 -7.48 -17.09 -12.36
C ILE A 79 -6.16 -16.45 -11.93
N GLU A 80 -5.84 -16.54 -10.63
CA GLU A 80 -4.64 -15.94 -10.03
C GLU A 80 -3.38 -16.80 -10.21
N GLY A 81 -3.48 -17.99 -10.83
CA GLY A 81 -2.35 -18.88 -11.01
C GLY A 81 -1.82 -19.48 -9.70
N LEU A 82 -2.66 -19.59 -8.69
CA LEU A 82 -2.30 -20.19 -7.40
C LEU A 82 -2.50 -21.71 -7.43
N PRO A 83 -1.72 -22.47 -6.63
CA PRO A 83 -1.80 -23.93 -6.61
C PRO A 83 -3.15 -24.40 -6.04
N ASP A 84 -3.67 -25.47 -6.59
CA ASP A 84 -4.82 -26.18 -6.04
C ASP A 84 -4.42 -26.99 -4.79
N LYS A 85 -5.41 -27.59 -4.13
CA LYS A 85 -5.19 -28.34 -2.88
C LYS A 85 -4.25 -29.53 -3.09
N GLU A 86 -4.38 -30.23 -4.20
CA GLU A 86 -3.54 -31.39 -4.52
C GLU A 86 -2.06 -30.98 -4.69
N THR A 87 -1.82 -29.88 -5.40
CA THR A 87 -0.49 -29.30 -5.56
C THR A 87 0.10 -28.85 -4.21
N ILE A 88 -0.70 -28.25 -3.32
CA ILE A 88 -0.28 -27.86 -1.98
C ILE A 88 0.15 -29.11 -1.17
N GLU A 89 -0.68 -30.15 -1.17
CA GLU A 89 -0.35 -31.42 -0.48
C GLU A 89 0.96 -32.05 -1.00
N GLN A 90 1.14 -32.05 -2.33
CA GLN A 90 2.36 -32.54 -2.94
C GLN A 90 3.57 -31.70 -2.52
N ARG A 91 3.45 -30.38 -2.47
CA ARG A 91 4.53 -29.46 -2.03
C ARG A 91 4.88 -29.69 -0.57
N LEU A 92 3.90 -29.88 0.31
CA LEU A 92 4.12 -30.22 1.73
C LEU A 92 4.94 -31.51 1.88
N ARG A 93 4.60 -32.57 1.11
CA ARG A 93 5.34 -33.85 1.14
C ARG A 93 6.77 -33.72 0.60
N THR A 94 6.98 -32.85 -0.40
CA THR A 94 8.26 -32.68 -1.07
C THR A 94 9.12 -31.56 -0.49
N GLY A 95 8.63 -30.86 0.55
CA GLY A 95 9.32 -29.76 1.18
C GLY A 95 9.48 -28.54 0.30
N LYS A 96 8.52 -28.25 -0.60
CA LYS A 96 8.49 -27.07 -1.45
C LYS A 96 7.51 -26.04 -0.89
N GLY A 97 7.77 -24.75 -1.09
CA GLY A 97 6.88 -23.65 -0.75
C GLY A 97 6.12 -23.10 -1.94
N LEU A 98 5.47 -21.96 -1.75
CA LEU A 98 4.94 -21.15 -2.85
C LEU A 98 6.09 -20.54 -3.65
N THR A 99 5.85 -20.39 -4.94
CA THR A 99 6.77 -19.68 -5.85
C THR A 99 6.69 -18.17 -5.68
N ARG A 100 7.71 -17.46 -6.11
CA ARG A 100 7.74 -16.00 -6.04
C ARG A 100 6.52 -15.31 -6.69
N PRO A 101 6.02 -15.69 -7.88
CA PRO A 101 4.78 -15.13 -8.43
C PRO A 101 3.56 -15.39 -7.55
N GLU A 102 3.41 -16.60 -7.01
CA GLU A 102 2.31 -16.94 -6.09
C GLU A 102 2.35 -16.10 -4.81
N LEU A 103 3.55 -15.86 -4.26
CA LEU A 103 3.74 -14.98 -3.10
C LEU A 103 3.40 -13.52 -3.42
N CYS A 104 3.67 -13.03 -4.63
CA CYS A 104 3.26 -11.70 -5.05
C CYS A 104 1.73 -11.54 -5.04
N VAL A 105 0.99 -12.56 -5.48
CA VAL A 105 -0.47 -12.58 -5.42
C VAL A 105 -0.93 -12.52 -3.97
N LEU A 106 -0.39 -13.38 -3.09
CA LEU A 106 -0.75 -13.39 -1.68
C LEU A 106 -0.49 -12.05 -1.00
N LEU A 107 0.68 -11.45 -1.24
CA LEU A 107 1.02 -10.14 -0.69
C LEU A 107 0.02 -9.07 -1.13
N SER A 108 -0.41 -9.12 -2.40
CA SER A 108 -1.40 -8.17 -2.92
C SER A 108 -2.75 -8.32 -2.23
N TYR A 109 -3.25 -9.55 -2.07
CA TYR A 109 -4.49 -9.81 -1.35
C TYR A 109 -4.41 -9.47 0.14
N ALA A 110 -3.27 -9.73 0.80
CA ALA A 110 -3.04 -9.35 2.19
C ALA A 110 -3.13 -7.82 2.38
N LYS A 111 -2.49 -7.05 1.49
CA LYS A 111 -2.56 -5.58 1.53
C LYS A 111 -3.97 -5.06 1.28
N ILE A 112 -4.69 -5.63 0.31
CA ILE A 112 -6.09 -5.26 0.04
C ILE A 112 -6.98 -5.56 1.24
N SER A 113 -6.84 -6.75 1.86
CA SER A 113 -7.60 -7.15 3.03
C SER A 113 -7.32 -6.24 4.21
N LEU A 114 -6.04 -6.02 4.53
CA LEU A 114 -5.63 -5.14 5.63
C LEU A 114 -6.12 -3.71 5.43
N THR A 115 -6.01 -3.17 4.21
CA THR A 115 -6.54 -1.82 3.90
C THR A 115 -8.04 -1.74 4.15
N LYS A 116 -8.81 -2.75 3.72
CA LYS A 116 -10.27 -2.80 3.95
C LYS A 116 -10.60 -2.85 5.44
N ASP A 117 -9.86 -3.61 6.23
CA ASP A 117 -10.12 -3.74 7.67
C ASP A 117 -9.70 -2.49 8.44
N LEU A 118 -8.59 -1.86 8.07
CA LEU A 118 -8.19 -0.56 8.61
C LEU A 118 -9.26 0.50 8.33
N LEU A 119 -9.84 0.53 7.13
CA LEU A 119 -10.91 1.48 6.78
C LEU A 119 -12.23 1.24 7.53
N LYS A 120 -12.48 0.02 8.03
CA LYS A 120 -13.63 -0.28 8.89
C LYS A 120 -13.39 0.09 10.37
N SER A 121 -12.14 0.25 10.76
CA SER A 121 -11.73 0.58 12.12
C SER A 121 -11.58 2.09 12.33
N ASP A 122 -11.40 2.51 13.60
CA ASP A 122 -11.11 3.90 13.97
C ASP A 122 -9.61 4.24 13.90
N ILE A 123 -8.76 3.27 13.53
CA ILE A 123 -7.29 3.44 13.51
C ILE A 123 -6.86 4.62 12.64
N PRO A 124 -7.36 4.77 11.38
CA PRO A 124 -6.96 5.89 10.54
C PRO A 124 -7.41 7.28 11.04
N ASP A 125 -8.33 7.33 12.00
CA ASP A 125 -8.83 8.58 12.60
C ASP A 125 -8.02 8.99 13.84
N ASN A 126 -7.18 8.11 14.36
CA ASN A 126 -6.33 8.42 15.51
C ASN A 126 -5.27 9.45 15.10
N PRO A 127 -5.18 10.60 15.83
CA PRO A 127 -4.16 11.62 15.56
C PRO A 127 -2.71 11.10 15.59
N GLU A 128 -2.44 10.02 16.34
CA GLU A 128 -1.12 9.38 16.34
C GLU A 128 -0.75 8.79 14.97
N MET A 129 -1.73 8.55 14.10
CA MET A 129 -1.51 8.02 12.74
C MET A 129 -1.26 9.13 11.71
N ASP A 130 -1.31 10.39 12.10
CA ASP A 130 -1.13 11.53 11.18
C ASP A 130 0.25 11.54 10.52
N TYR A 131 1.26 10.94 11.14
CA TYR A 131 2.58 10.83 10.54
C TYR A 131 2.56 10.03 9.21
N TRP A 132 1.65 9.07 9.04
CA TRP A 132 1.52 8.30 7.79
C TRP A 132 1.10 9.17 6.61
N ILE A 133 0.15 10.09 6.81
CA ILE A 133 -0.23 11.00 5.73
C ILE A 133 0.84 12.05 5.49
N MET A 134 1.57 12.47 6.52
CA MET A 134 2.69 13.41 6.36
C MET A 134 3.86 12.76 5.59
N ASP A 135 4.22 11.51 5.88
CA ASP A 135 5.27 10.76 5.14
C ASP A 135 4.86 10.42 3.69
N TYR A 136 3.55 10.37 3.40
CA TYR A 136 3.06 10.13 2.04
C TYR A 136 3.33 11.30 1.09
N PHE A 137 3.28 12.54 1.58
CA PHE A 137 3.49 13.73 0.76
C PHE A 137 4.96 14.16 0.78
N PRO A 138 5.49 14.70 -0.35
CA PRO A 138 6.82 15.31 -0.38
C PRO A 138 7.03 16.35 0.73
N GLU A 139 8.23 16.40 1.29
CA GLU A 139 8.58 17.26 2.43
C GLU A 139 8.25 18.73 2.16
N ILE A 140 8.50 19.19 0.93
CA ILE A 140 8.19 20.58 0.52
C ILE A 140 6.70 20.91 0.64
N LEU A 141 5.81 19.92 0.47
CA LEU A 141 4.36 20.08 0.70
C LEU A 141 4.04 20.04 2.19
N GLY A 142 4.66 19.12 2.93
CA GLY A 142 4.49 19.00 4.38
C GLY A 142 4.83 20.30 5.09
N GLN A 143 5.96 20.93 4.76
CA GLN A 143 6.39 22.21 5.33
C GLN A 143 5.44 23.37 5.02
N LYS A 144 4.78 23.36 3.86
CA LYS A 144 3.98 24.49 3.40
C LYS A 144 2.48 24.33 3.62
N TYR A 145 1.97 23.09 3.58
CA TYR A 145 0.55 22.77 3.54
C TYR A 145 0.17 21.68 4.56
N GLU A 146 0.81 21.66 5.71
CA GLU A 146 0.55 20.66 6.78
C GLU A 146 -0.94 20.60 7.16
N LYS A 147 -1.58 21.76 7.35
CA LYS A 147 -2.99 21.85 7.75
C LYS A 147 -3.93 21.26 6.69
N GLU A 148 -3.63 21.51 5.42
CA GLU A 148 -4.40 21.02 4.28
C GLU A 148 -4.17 19.53 4.07
N ILE A 149 -2.96 19.04 4.29
CA ILE A 149 -2.63 17.61 4.27
C ILE A 149 -3.42 16.88 5.36
N LEU A 150 -3.41 17.38 6.59
CA LEU A 150 -4.14 16.77 7.71
C LEU A 150 -5.66 16.81 7.53
N ARG A 151 -6.17 17.69 6.67
CA ARG A 151 -7.59 17.78 6.27
C ARG A 151 -7.88 17.16 4.92
N HIS A 152 -6.92 16.45 4.33
CA HIS A 152 -7.10 15.86 3.00
C HIS A 152 -8.31 14.93 2.97
N ARG A 153 -9.15 15.07 1.93
CA ARG A 153 -10.43 14.33 1.82
C ARG A 153 -10.26 12.81 1.74
N LEU A 154 -9.08 12.32 1.37
CA LEU A 154 -8.71 10.90 1.34
C LEU A 154 -7.71 10.56 2.45
N LYS A 155 -7.73 11.28 3.57
CA LYS A 155 -6.79 11.05 4.68
C LYS A 155 -6.83 9.60 5.17
N ARG A 156 -8.03 9.08 5.42
CA ARG A 156 -8.23 7.71 5.89
C ARG A 156 -7.66 6.67 4.94
N GLU A 157 -7.97 6.81 3.65
CA GLU A 157 -7.51 5.90 2.60
C GLU A 157 -6.01 5.94 2.43
N ILE A 158 -5.40 7.12 2.52
CA ILE A 158 -3.94 7.28 2.44
C ILE A 158 -3.28 6.61 3.64
N ILE A 159 -3.74 6.89 4.87
CA ILE A 159 -3.20 6.28 6.09
C ILE A 159 -3.33 4.75 6.02
N ALA A 160 -4.53 4.22 5.73
CA ALA A 160 -4.75 2.79 5.64
C ALA A 160 -3.86 2.12 4.58
N THR A 161 -3.67 2.77 3.42
CA THR A 161 -2.81 2.25 2.36
C THR A 161 -1.33 2.28 2.77
N MET A 162 -0.87 3.35 3.41
CA MET A 162 0.50 3.47 3.89
C MET A 162 0.81 2.41 4.95
N MET A 163 -0.09 2.21 5.91
CA MET A 163 0.03 1.17 6.94
C MET A 163 0.06 -0.24 6.33
N ALA A 164 -0.77 -0.52 5.34
CA ALA A 164 -0.79 -1.82 4.67
C ALA A 164 0.44 -2.07 3.80
N ASN A 165 1.20 -1.04 3.46
CA ASN A 165 2.43 -1.14 2.65
C ASN A 165 3.72 -1.13 3.48
N SER A 166 3.63 -0.81 4.77
CA SER A 166 4.76 -0.86 5.71
C SER A 166 5.01 -2.30 6.17
#